data_2423143df5df4c9a2dd47b7c28dd68ac
#
_entry.id   2423143df5df4c9a2dd47b7c28dd68ac
#
_cell.length_a   1.000
_cell.length_b   1.000
_cell.length_c   1.000
_cell.angle_alpha   90.00
_cell.angle_beta   90.00
_cell.angle_gamma   90.00
#
_symmetry.space_group_name_H-M   'P 1'
#
loop_
_entity.id
_entity.type
_entity.pdbx_description
1 polymer ?
#
loop_
_entity_poly.entity_id
_entity_poly.type
_entity_poly.pdbx_seq_one_letter_code
_entity_poly.pdbx_strand_id
1 'polypeptide(L)'
;MEKISSENYDFYFLKNSIAERDINQIIEIQENCFKEICTFLDIHPSIRIKYYLVDSPERVGEIYGDYESCDGFACPPDEVYAVYNEKIKCIGPHEDTHILSFTINKPKSSFIREGLAMFFDKVWWDKDNDDWVRLFLKEKRYVNIEQLLSEENFIKYSDSLTYPIA
;
A
#
# COMPACT_ATOMS: atom_id res chain seq x y z
N MET A 1 -14.44 -7.80 15.91
CA MET A 1 -13.22 -8.26 15.21
C MET A 1 -12.33 -8.96 16.25
N GLU A 2 -11.66 -10.03 15.85
CA GLU A 2 -10.59 -10.65 16.62
C GLU A 2 -9.33 -9.80 16.51
N LYS A 3 -8.40 -9.97 17.46
CA LYS A 3 -7.12 -9.24 17.46
C LYS A 3 -5.97 -10.20 17.77
N ILE A 4 -4.86 -10.05 17.04
CA ILE A 4 -3.58 -10.65 17.38
C ILE A 4 -2.48 -9.58 17.25
N SER A 5 -1.50 -9.62 18.15
CA SER A 5 -0.37 -8.68 18.12
C SER A 5 0.92 -9.41 17.78
N SER A 6 1.76 -8.76 16.99
CA SER A 6 3.14 -9.17 16.72
C SER A 6 4.13 -8.13 17.28
N GLU A 7 5.35 -8.07 16.78
CA GLU A 7 6.36 -7.10 17.26
C GLU A 7 5.97 -5.67 16.93
N ASN A 8 5.57 -5.41 15.66
CA ASN A 8 5.31 -4.07 15.15
C ASN A 8 3.84 -3.82 14.80
N TYR A 9 2.96 -4.83 14.87
CA TYR A 9 1.58 -4.73 14.43
C TYR A 9 0.57 -5.20 15.46
N ASP A 10 -0.64 -4.62 15.35
CA ASP A 10 -1.89 -5.13 15.89
C ASP A 10 -2.82 -5.45 14.72
N PHE A 11 -3.00 -6.73 14.40
CA PHE A 11 -3.89 -7.18 13.32
C PHE A 11 -5.31 -7.38 13.84
N TYR A 12 -6.28 -6.84 13.09
CA TYR A 12 -7.70 -6.97 13.35
C TYR A 12 -8.38 -7.66 12.17
N PHE A 13 -9.14 -8.72 12.42
CA PHE A 13 -9.79 -9.53 11.38
C PHE A 13 -11.12 -10.10 11.85
N LEU A 14 -11.93 -10.60 10.90
CA LEU A 14 -13.19 -11.27 11.21
C LEU A 14 -12.92 -12.72 11.62
N LYS A 15 -13.67 -13.21 12.62
CA LYS A 15 -13.65 -14.60 13.02
C LYS A 15 -14.10 -15.50 11.87
N ASN A 16 -13.44 -16.65 11.69
CA ASN A 16 -13.65 -17.62 10.61
C ASN A 16 -13.39 -17.04 9.21
N SER A 17 -12.67 -15.94 9.08
CA SER A 17 -12.25 -15.37 7.79
C SER A 17 -11.02 -16.06 7.21
N ILE A 18 -10.74 -15.76 5.95
CA ILE A 18 -9.49 -16.16 5.28
C ILE A 18 -8.28 -15.53 6.00
N ALA A 19 -8.43 -14.28 6.44
CA ALA A 19 -7.38 -13.60 7.20
C ALA A 19 -7.04 -14.32 8.50
N GLU A 20 -8.03 -14.85 9.23
CA GLU A 20 -7.77 -15.65 10.43
C GLU A 20 -7.00 -16.94 10.09
N ARG A 21 -7.38 -17.64 9.02
CA ARG A 21 -6.71 -18.86 8.57
C ARG A 21 -5.24 -18.61 8.23
N ASP A 22 -4.97 -17.50 7.55
CA ASP A 22 -3.66 -17.17 6.99
C ASP A 22 -2.85 -16.24 7.88
N ILE A 23 -3.31 -15.93 9.11
CA ILE A 23 -2.78 -14.84 9.95
C ILE A 23 -1.27 -14.95 10.24
N ASN A 24 -0.76 -16.16 10.44
CA ASN A 24 0.67 -16.34 10.71
C ASN A 24 1.53 -15.96 9.50
N GLN A 25 1.06 -16.27 8.29
CA GLN A 25 1.74 -15.87 7.05
C GLN A 25 1.67 -14.36 6.85
N ILE A 26 0.52 -13.74 7.15
CA ILE A 26 0.34 -12.28 7.07
C ILE A 26 1.32 -11.59 8.01
N ILE A 27 1.42 -12.05 9.26
CA ILE A 27 2.37 -11.51 10.24
C ILE A 27 3.81 -11.59 9.71
N GLU A 28 4.22 -12.74 9.21
CA GLU A 28 5.57 -12.94 8.68
C GLU A 28 5.88 -11.97 7.52
N ILE A 29 4.95 -11.81 6.59
CA ILE A 29 5.10 -10.89 5.46
C ILE A 29 5.24 -9.45 5.95
N GLN A 30 4.32 -8.98 6.79
CA GLN A 30 4.30 -7.57 7.21
C GLN A 30 5.50 -7.22 8.11
N GLU A 31 5.91 -8.12 9.01
CA GLU A 31 7.13 -7.88 9.82
C GLU A 31 8.41 -7.80 8.96
N ASN A 32 8.47 -8.57 7.88
CA ASN A 32 9.57 -8.47 6.92
C ASN A 32 9.51 -7.14 6.14
N CYS A 33 8.34 -6.72 5.69
CA CYS A 33 8.13 -5.42 5.04
C CYS A 33 8.53 -4.26 5.96
N PHE A 34 8.07 -4.26 7.21
CA PHE A 34 8.43 -3.26 8.21
C PHE A 34 9.94 -3.13 8.36
N LYS A 35 10.62 -4.26 8.53
CA LYS A 35 12.08 -4.31 8.70
C LYS A 35 12.82 -3.80 7.45
N GLU A 36 12.38 -4.20 6.26
CA GLU A 36 12.98 -3.78 4.98
C GLU A 36 12.87 -2.27 4.81
N ILE A 37 11.65 -1.73 4.99
CA ILE A 37 11.37 -0.29 4.85
C ILE A 37 12.18 0.52 5.89
N CYS A 38 12.14 0.12 7.16
CA CYS A 38 12.87 0.79 8.22
C CYS A 38 14.39 0.76 7.98
N THR A 39 14.93 -0.35 7.50
CA THR A 39 16.34 -0.49 7.17
C THR A 39 16.74 0.42 6.01
N PHE A 40 15.93 0.47 4.95
CA PHE A 40 16.19 1.31 3.79
C PHE A 40 16.11 2.80 4.11
N LEU A 41 15.11 3.20 4.89
CA LEU A 41 14.89 4.60 5.27
C LEU A 41 15.77 5.05 6.45
N ASP A 42 16.53 4.15 7.06
CA ASP A 42 17.36 4.39 8.26
C ASP A 42 16.54 5.01 9.41
N ILE A 43 15.38 4.40 9.70
CA ILE A 43 14.45 4.85 10.74
C ILE A 43 14.21 3.79 11.80
N HIS A 44 13.93 4.27 13.02
CA HIS A 44 13.54 3.42 14.16
C HIS A 44 12.27 3.97 14.80
N PRO A 45 11.12 3.86 14.13
CA PRO A 45 9.88 4.45 14.63
C PRO A 45 9.36 3.70 15.86
N SER A 46 8.87 4.45 16.85
CA SER A 46 8.22 3.90 18.04
C SER A 46 6.70 3.83 17.82
N ILE A 47 6.27 3.28 16.70
CA ILE A 47 4.85 3.09 16.36
C ILE A 47 4.51 1.61 16.30
N ARG A 48 3.23 1.31 16.49
CA ARG A 48 2.64 0.01 16.25
C ARG A 48 1.50 0.19 15.24
N ILE A 49 1.62 -0.45 14.09
CA ILE A 49 0.63 -0.31 13.02
C ILE A 49 -0.59 -1.17 13.34
N LYS A 50 -1.77 -0.56 13.32
CA LYS A 50 -3.06 -1.24 13.40
C LYS A 50 -3.49 -1.63 12.00
N TYR A 51 -3.50 -2.93 11.72
CA TYR A 51 -3.77 -3.47 10.40
C TYR A 51 -5.14 -4.15 10.38
N TYR A 52 -6.10 -3.53 9.71
CA TYR A 52 -7.49 -3.99 9.61
C TYR A 52 -7.70 -4.80 8.34
N LEU A 53 -7.83 -6.12 8.48
CA LEU A 53 -8.08 -7.04 7.37
C LEU A 53 -9.58 -7.19 7.17
N VAL A 54 -10.10 -6.65 6.08
CA VAL A 54 -11.51 -6.67 5.72
C VAL A 54 -11.76 -7.62 4.53
N ASP A 55 -13.00 -7.97 4.30
CA ASP A 55 -13.38 -9.04 3.37
C ASP A 55 -13.71 -8.54 1.95
N SER A 56 -13.92 -7.23 1.76
CA SER A 56 -14.26 -6.70 0.43
C SER A 56 -13.77 -5.27 0.18
N PRO A 57 -13.54 -4.91 -1.12
CA PRO A 57 -13.19 -3.54 -1.53
C PRO A 57 -14.27 -2.51 -1.19
N GLU A 58 -15.56 -2.90 -1.27
CA GLU A 58 -16.68 -2.03 -0.92
C GLU A 58 -16.60 -1.63 0.56
N ARG A 59 -16.21 -2.58 1.42
CA ARG A 59 -16.05 -2.31 2.85
C ARG A 59 -14.92 -1.35 3.13
N VAL A 60 -13.83 -1.44 2.37
CA VAL A 60 -12.72 -0.48 2.45
C VAL A 60 -13.19 0.92 2.03
N GLY A 61 -13.90 1.05 0.90
CA GLY A 61 -14.46 2.32 0.42
C GLY A 61 -15.47 2.95 1.40
N GLU A 62 -16.31 2.13 2.05
CA GLU A 62 -17.19 2.62 3.13
C GLU A 62 -16.40 3.21 4.30
N ILE A 63 -15.31 2.55 4.71
CA ILE A 63 -14.46 3.02 5.82
C ILE A 63 -13.69 4.28 5.40
N TYR A 64 -13.19 4.32 4.18
CA TYR A 64 -12.52 5.50 3.61
C TYR A 64 -13.45 6.71 3.53
N GLY A 65 -14.73 6.47 3.20
CA GLY A 65 -15.79 7.47 3.27
C GLY A 65 -16.22 8.08 1.92
N ASP A 66 -15.61 7.67 0.81
CA ASP A 66 -16.04 8.08 -0.55
C ASP A 66 -16.94 7.05 -1.24
N TYR A 67 -17.06 5.86 -0.65
CA TYR A 67 -17.84 4.73 -1.15
C TYR A 67 -17.36 4.16 -2.49
N GLU A 68 -16.15 4.53 -2.93
CA GLU A 68 -15.50 3.90 -4.06
C GLU A 68 -14.76 2.64 -3.61
N SER A 69 -14.89 1.56 -4.37
CA SER A 69 -14.23 0.30 -4.04
C SER A 69 -12.71 0.45 -4.18
N CYS A 70 -11.96 0.12 -3.13
CA CYS A 70 -10.51 0.06 -3.18
C CYS A 70 -9.97 -1.13 -2.39
N ASP A 71 -8.77 -1.60 -2.74
CA ASP A 71 -8.19 -2.79 -2.14
C ASP A 71 -7.51 -2.50 -0.80
N GLY A 72 -7.06 -1.28 -0.57
CA GLY A 72 -6.47 -0.87 0.69
C GLY A 72 -6.12 0.61 0.73
N PHE A 73 -5.87 1.13 1.92
CA PHE A 73 -5.33 2.46 2.13
C PHE A 73 -4.65 2.60 3.49
N ALA A 74 -3.66 3.48 3.55
CA ALA A 74 -3.04 3.93 4.79
C ALA A 74 -3.79 5.13 5.38
N CYS A 75 -4.11 5.05 6.67
CA CYS A 75 -4.69 6.14 7.46
C CYS A 75 -3.69 6.56 8.54
N PRO A 76 -2.82 7.54 8.26
CA PRO A 76 -1.85 7.99 9.24
C PRO A 76 -2.51 8.52 10.52
N PRO A 77 -1.89 8.36 11.72
CA PRO A 77 -0.47 8.02 11.85
C PRO A 77 -0.12 6.53 11.83
N ASP A 78 -1.07 5.62 12.09
CA ASP A 78 -0.75 4.24 12.45
C ASP A 78 -1.78 3.20 12.02
N GLU A 79 -2.70 3.51 11.10
CA GLU A 79 -3.75 2.57 10.67
C GLU A 79 -3.62 2.21 9.19
N VAL A 80 -3.84 0.93 8.88
CA VAL A 80 -3.95 0.40 7.51
C VAL A 80 -5.24 -0.40 7.41
N TYR A 81 -5.97 -0.22 6.32
CA TYR A 81 -7.16 -0.99 5.97
C TYR A 81 -6.88 -1.72 4.66
N ALA A 82 -7.06 -3.03 4.63
CA ALA A 82 -6.69 -3.85 3.49
C ALA A 82 -7.68 -4.99 3.27
N VAL A 83 -8.03 -5.24 2.01
CA VAL A 83 -8.84 -6.41 1.63
C VAL A 83 -8.00 -7.67 1.73
N TYR A 84 -8.53 -8.66 2.43
CA TYR A 84 -7.94 -9.98 2.46
C TYR A 84 -9.02 -11.06 2.34
N ASN A 85 -9.14 -11.63 1.14
CA ASN A 85 -10.10 -12.69 0.82
C ASN A 85 -9.49 -13.72 -0.14
N GLU A 86 -10.28 -14.62 -0.71
CA GLU A 86 -9.79 -15.66 -1.63
C GLU A 86 -9.18 -15.11 -2.94
N LYS A 87 -9.58 -13.91 -3.37
CA LYS A 87 -9.18 -13.31 -4.65
C LYS A 87 -8.19 -12.17 -4.47
N ILE A 88 -8.39 -11.35 -3.45
CA ILE A 88 -7.61 -10.15 -3.17
C ILE A 88 -6.87 -10.36 -1.87
N LYS A 89 -5.57 -10.19 -1.90
CA LYS A 89 -4.69 -10.24 -0.74
C LYS A 89 -3.84 -8.97 -0.70
N CYS A 90 -4.49 -7.86 -0.34
CA CYS A 90 -3.85 -6.55 -0.25
C CYS A 90 -3.00 -6.46 1.02
N ILE A 91 -1.88 -7.18 1.00
CA ILE A 91 -0.84 -7.16 2.02
C ILE A 91 0.51 -6.97 1.33
N GLY A 92 1.48 -6.44 2.05
CA GLY A 92 2.80 -6.13 1.50
C GLY A 92 3.28 -4.76 1.94
N PRO A 93 4.30 -4.23 1.29
CA PRO A 93 5.00 -3.02 1.74
C PRO A 93 4.29 -1.70 1.40
N HIS A 94 3.31 -1.69 0.48
CA HIS A 94 2.76 -0.44 -0.08
C HIS A 94 2.23 0.50 1.01
N GLU A 95 1.21 0.06 1.74
CA GLU A 95 0.54 0.89 2.75
C GLU A 95 1.45 1.15 3.96
N ASP A 96 2.29 0.17 4.32
CA ASP A 96 3.30 0.32 5.36
C ASP A 96 4.31 1.41 5.02
N THR A 97 4.68 1.52 3.73
CA THR A 97 5.60 2.56 3.27
C THR A 97 5.04 3.95 3.52
N HIS A 98 3.73 4.16 3.29
CA HIS A 98 3.10 5.43 3.62
C HIS A 98 3.17 5.73 5.11
N ILE A 99 2.78 4.79 5.98
CA ILE A 99 2.82 4.98 7.42
C ILE A 99 4.25 5.27 7.90
N LEU A 100 5.22 4.45 7.50
CA LEU A 100 6.59 4.53 7.99
C LEU A 100 7.33 5.76 7.44
N SER A 101 7.23 6.06 6.16
CA SER A 101 7.89 7.22 5.55
C SER A 101 7.35 8.55 6.08
N PHE A 102 6.06 8.61 6.44
CA PHE A 102 5.46 9.83 7.01
C PHE A 102 5.95 10.15 8.42
N THR A 103 6.61 9.20 9.10
CA THR A 103 7.32 9.51 10.35
C THR A 103 8.51 10.44 10.13
N ILE A 104 9.08 10.46 8.93
CA ILE A 104 10.14 11.39 8.53
C ILE A 104 9.51 12.68 8.02
N ASN A 105 8.70 12.59 6.95
CA ASN A 105 8.05 13.70 6.30
C ASN A 105 6.94 13.17 5.36
N LYS A 106 5.83 13.90 5.26
CA LYS A 106 4.79 13.64 4.26
C LYS A 106 4.99 14.55 3.04
N PRO A 107 5.57 14.04 1.93
CA PRO A 107 5.69 14.83 0.71
C PRO A 107 4.33 15.33 0.21
N LYS A 108 4.30 16.53 -0.37
CA LYS A 108 3.05 17.07 -0.96
C LYS A 108 2.69 16.36 -2.27
N SER A 109 3.70 15.95 -3.05
CA SER A 109 3.48 15.28 -4.34
C SER A 109 3.10 13.83 -4.16
N SER A 110 1.96 13.42 -4.72
CA SER A 110 1.54 12.02 -4.80
C SER A 110 2.55 11.19 -5.56
N PHE A 111 3.13 11.71 -6.65
CA PHE A 111 4.18 11.02 -7.40
C PHE A 111 5.34 10.54 -6.50
N ILE A 112 5.76 11.35 -5.52
CA ILE A 112 6.84 10.96 -4.59
C ILE A 112 6.33 9.94 -3.57
N ARG A 113 5.11 10.12 -3.04
CA ARG A 113 4.54 9.19 -2.06
C ARG A 113 4.32 7.81 -2.65
N GLU A 114 3.63 7.77 -3.79
CA GLU A 114 3.31 6.52 -4.48
C GLU A 114 4.56 5.88 -5.07
N GLY A 115 5.49 6.69 -5.59
CA GLY A 115 6.77 6.20 -6.11
C GLY A 115 7.61 5.48 -5.07
N LEU A 116 7.64 5.98 -3.83
CA LEU A 116 8.32 5.27 -2.75
C LEU A 116 7.60 3.97 -2.38
N ALA A 117 6.27 3.96 -2.33
CA ALA A 117 5.49 2.75 -2.07
C ALA A 117 5.70 1.71 -3.19
N MET A 118 5.64 2.13 -4.46
CA MET A 118 5.87 1.27 -5.61
C MET A 118 7.32 0.75 -5.72
N PHE A 119 8.30 1.51 -5.20
CA PHE A 119 9.69 1.04 -5.11
C PHE A 119 9.83 -0.22 -4.24
N PHE A 120 9.06 -0.30 -3.15
CA PHE A 120 9.04 -1.49 -2.30
C PHE A 120 8.11 -2.58 -2.84
N ASP A 121 6.95 -2.22 -3.37
CA ASP A 121 5.92 -3.14 -3.84
C ASP A 121 6.35 -3.87 -5.12
N LYS A 122 7.00 -3.17 -6.04
CA LYS A 122 7.55 -3.67 -7.33
C LYS A 122 6.52 -4.23 -8.31
N VAL A 123 5.28 -4.37 -7.89
CA VAL A 123 4.18 -4.98 -8.67
C VAL A 123 2.97 -4.06 -8.65
N TRP A 124 2.33 -3.87 -9.79
CA TRP A 124 1.06 -3.17 -9.91
C TRP A 124 0.08 -3.99 -10.77
N TRP A 125 -1.07 -4.35 -10.21
CA TRP A 125 -2.07 -5.22 -10.86
C TRP A 125 -1.43 -6.52 -11.39
N ASP A 126 -0.80 -7.29 -10.53
CA ASP A 126 -0.17 -8.58 -10.82
C ASP A 126 0.91 -8.53 -11.91
N LYS A 127 1.42 -7.34 -12.24
CA LYS A 127 2.49 -7.15 -13.22
C LYS A 127 3.64 -6.37 -12.60
N ASP A 128 4.85 -6.84 -12.87
CA ASP A 128 6.10 -6.17 -12.49
C ASP A 128 6.18 -4.74 -13.07
N ASN A 129 6.67 -3.79 -12.28
CA ASN A 129 6.81 -2.39 -12.70
C ASN A 129 7.68 -2.23 -13.95
N ASP A 130 8.76 -3.01 -14.08
CA ASP A 130 9.61 -3.00 -15.26
C ASP A 130 8.84 -3.43 -16.52
N ASP A 131 7.93 -4.37 -16.42
CA ASP A 131 7.09 -4.81 -17.54
C ASP A 131 6.04 -3.75 -17.92
N TRP A 132 5.51 -3.00 -16.95
CA TRP A 132 4.70 -1.82 -17.24
C TRP A 132 5.49 -0.76 -17.99
N VAL A 133 6.69 -0.41 -17.53
CA VAL A 133 7.55 0.58 -18.17
C VAL A 133 7.90 0.17 -19.62
N ARG A 134 8.27 -1.10 -19.84
CA ARG A 134 8.53 -1.63 -21.20
C ARG A 134 7.30 -1.52 -22.11
N LEU A 135 6.11 -1.82 -21.57
CA LEU A 135 4.84 -1.69 -22.30
C LEU A 135 4.58 -0.24 -22.70
N PHE A 136 4.72 0.71 -21.76
CA PHE A 136 4.50 2.13 -22.04
C PHE A 136 5.48 2.70 -23.06
N LEU A 137 6.75 2.31 -22.99
CA LEU A 137 7.75 2.71 -24.00
C LEU A 137 7.40 2.18 -25.39
N LYS A 138 6.98 0.91 -25.48
CA LYS A 138 6.55 0.28 -26.75
C LYS A 138 5.33 0.96 -27.34
N GLU A 139 4.34 1.31 -26.51
CA GLU A 139 3.09 1.95 -26.93
C GLU A 139 3.20 3.48 -27.04
N LYS A 140 4.37 4.05 -26.70
CA LYS A 140 4.60 5.50 -26.63
C LYS A 140 3.59 6.22 -25.70
N ARG A 141 3.18 5.53 -24.63
CA ARG A 141 2.29 5.99 -23.58
C ARG A 141 3.11 6.33 -22.35
N TYR A 142 3.77 7.45 -22.33
CA TYR A 142 4.51 7.92 -21.16
C TYR A 142 4.32 9.43 -20.98
N VAL A 143 4.50 9.86 -19.74
CA VAL A 143 4.37 11.24 -19.33
C VAL A 143 5.72 11.73 -18.82
N ASN A 144 6.04 13.00 -19.05
CA ASN A 144 7.23 13.59 -18.47
C ASN A 144 7.11 13.64 -16.94
N ILE A 145 8.14 13.14 -16.26
CA ILE A 145 8.20 13.10 -14.78
C ILE A 145 7.98 14.49 -14.17
N GLU A 146 8.51 15.55 -14.77
CA GLU A 146 8.30 16.93 -14.31
C GLU A 146 6.81 17.31 -14.24
N GLN A 147 5.99 16.77 -15.14
CA GLN A 147 4.55 17.00 -15.13
C GLN A 147 3.87 16.23 -13.99
N LEU A 148 4.36 15.03 -13.67
CA LEU A 148 3.81 14.18 -12.60
C LEU A 148 4.14 14.67 -11.19
N LEU A 149 5.10 15.56 -11.03
CA LEU A 149 5.39 16.20 -9.74
C LEU A 149 4.25 17.13 -9.27
N SER A 150 3.42 17.60 -10.20
CA SER A 150 2.20 18.37 -9.88
C SER A 150 1.08 17.40 -9.46
N GLU A 151 0.48 17.66 -8.31
CA GLU A 151 -0.66 16.88 -7.79
C GLU A 151 -1.82 16.83 -8.79
N GLU A 152 -2.19 17.98 -9.37
CA GLU A 152 -3.26 18.09 -10.37
C GLU A 152 -3.00 17.19 -11.58
N ASN A 153 -1.77 17.15 -12.07
CA ASN A 153 -1.41 16.32 -13.20
C ASN A 153 -1.35 14.84 -12.83
N PHE A 154 -0.84 14.50 -11.65
CA PHE A 154 -0.78 13.11 -11.19
C PHE A 154 -2.18 12.47 -11.14
N ILE A 155 -3.14 13.15 -10.52
CA ILE A 155 -4.54 12.69 -10.39
C ILE A 155 -5.25 12.61 -11.75
N LYS A 156 -4.85 13.44 -12.72
CA LYS A 156 -5.47 13.50 -14.03
C LYS A 156 -5.23 12.25 -14.90
N TYR A 157 -4.11 11.58 -14.69
CA TYR A 157 -3.78 10.35 -15.42
C TYR A 157 -4.33 9.13 -14.68
N SER A 158 -4.56 8.04 -15.42
CA SER A 158 -5.02 6.79 -14.81
C SER A 158 -3.93 6.15 -13.93
N ASP A 159 -4.34 5.50 -12.85
CA ASP A 159 -3.45 4.82 -11.91
C ASP A 159 -2.56 3.79 -12.59
N SER A 160 -3.09 3.10 -13.62
CA SER A 160 -2.31 2.14 -14.43
C SER A 160 -1.13 2.76 -15.17
N LEU A 161 -1.10 4.08 -15.34
CA LEU A 161 0.00 4.80 -15.94
C LEU A 161 0.90 5.44 -14.88
N THR A 162 0.32 6.02 -13.85
CA THR A 162 1.07 6.85 -12.89
C THR A 162 1.81 6.03 -11.84
N TYR A 163 1.19 5.00 -11.29
CA TYR A 163 1.81 4.20 -10.23
C TYR A 163 3.05 3.42 -10.69
N PRO A 164 3.04 2.66 -11.80
CA PRO A 164 4.22 1.89 -12.21
C PRO A 164 5.43 2.73 -12.63
N ILE A 165 5.24 4.02 -12.90
CA ILE A 165 6.31 4.94 -13.31
C ILE A 165 6.69 5.96 -12.23
N ALA A 166 5.97 5.98 -11.11
CA ALA A 166 6.32 6.77 -9.94
C ALA A 166 7.43 6.12 -9.16
#